data_7df26e233dc2f3aca699e8f63d153152
#
_entry.id   7df26e233dc2f3aca699e8f63d153152
#
_cell.length_a   1.000
_cell.length_b   1.000
_cell.length_c   1.000
_cell.angle_alpha   90.00
_cell.angle_beta   90.00
_cell.angle_gamma   90.00
#
_symmetry.space_group_name_H-M   'P 1'
#
loop_
_entity.id
_entity.type
_entity.pdbx_description
1 polymer ?
#
loop_
_entity_poly.entity_id
_entity_poly.type
_entity_poly.pdbx_seq_one_letter_code
_entity_poly.pdbx_strand_id
1 'polypeptide(L)'
;MIALDTNVLVRFLTQDDDAQFQVAADLIEGCTRDVPGYVCREVMIELVWVLERAYKYSREEIAEALLSIVTASQLSVENAQDIASVVNLYRE
;
A
#
# COMPACT_ATOMS: atom_id res chain seq x y z
N MET A 1 9.46 -11.70 8.64
CA MET A 1 8.98 -10.63 7.76
C MET A 1 8.48 -11.23 6.46
N ILE A 2 7.29 -10.81 6.03
CA ILE A 2 6.65 -11.35 4.84
C ILE A 2 6.68 -10.26 3.77
N ALA A 3 7.34 -10.52 2.62
CA ALA A 3 7.36 -9.56 1.52
C ALA A 3 6.00 -9.52 0.83
N LEU A 4 5.41 -8.34 0.74
CA LEU A 4 4.14 -8.13 0.06
C LEU A 4 4.39 -7.60 -1.35
N ASP A 5 3.67 -8.13 -2.33
CA ASP A 5 3.77 -7.63 -3.69
C ASP A 5 2.69 -6.59 -3.99
N THR A 6 2.83 -5.96 -5.14
CA THR A 6 1.90 -4.91 -5.57
C THR A 6 0.47 -5.42 -5.68
N ASN A 7 0.27 -6.64 -6.15
CA ASN A 7 -1.07 -7.19 -6.35
C ASN A 7 -1.85 -7.32 -5.04
N VAL A 8 -1.17 -7.73 -3.97
CA VAL A 8 -1.80 -7.83 -2.64
C VAL A 8 -2.31 -6.45 -2.22
N LEU A 9 -1.47 -5.43 -2.35
CA LEU A 9 -1.84 -4.07 -1.94
C LEU A 9 -2.95 -3.50 -2.81
N VAL A 10 -2.90 -3.71 -4.13
CA VAL A 10 -3.95 -3.25 -5.05
C VAL A 10 -5.29 -3.88 -4.68
N ARG A 11 -5.32 -5.18 -4.48
CA ARG A 11 -6.57 -5.88 -4.14
C ARG A 11 -7.15 -5.40 -2.81
N PHE A 12 -6.28 -5.16 -1.84
CA PHE A 12 -6.72 -4.66 -0.54
C PHE A 12 -7.28 -3.24 -0.64
N LEU A 13 -6.62 -2.37 -1.38
CA LEU A 13 -7.00 -0.96 -1.48
C LEU A 13 -8.23 -0.73 -2.35
N THR A 14 -8.34 -1.43 -3.47
CA THR A 14 -9.40 -1.16 -4.45
C THR A 14 -10.70 -1.91 -4.16
N GLN A 15 -10.62 -3.08 -3.54
CA GLN A 15 -11.77 -3.88 -3.12
C GLN A 15 -12.77 -4.15 -4.27
N ASP A 16 -12.26 -4.29 -5.48
CA ASP A 16 -13.11 -4.50 -6.66
C ASP A 16 -13.49 -5.97 -6.89
N ASP A 17 -12.94 -6.88 -6.10
CA ASP A 17 -13.25 -8.31 -6.15
C ASP A 17 -13.24 -8.84 -4.72
N ASP A 18 -14.41 -9.22 -4.22
CA ASP A 18 -14.58 -9.60 -2.82
C ASP A 18 -13.70 -10.80 -2.41
N ALA A 19 -13.60 -11.82 -3.29
CA ALA A 19 -12.79 -12.99 -2.98
C ALA A 19 -11.31 -12.64 -2.92
N GLN A 20 -10.82 -11.84 -3.87
CA GLN A 20 -9.42 -11.42 -3.88
C GLN A 20 -9.11 -10.44 -2.75
N PHE A 21 -10.06 -9.55 -2.43
CA PHE A 21 -9.92 -8.66 -1.28
C PHE A 21 -9.77 -9.47 0.00
N GLN A 22 -10.60 -10.50 0.19
CA GLN A 22 -10.55 -11.30 1.42
C GLN A 22 -9.21 -12.01 1.58
N VAL A 23 -8.66 -12.55 0.49
CA VAL A 23 -7.34 -13.19 0.52
C VAL A 23 -6.26 -12.17 0.91
N ALA A 24 -6.30 -10.98 0.32
CA ALA A 24 -5.34 -9.92 0.64
C ALA A 24 -5.49 -9.44 2.08
N ALA A 25 -6.73 -9.25 2.54
CA ALA A 25 -7.00 -8.81 3.91
C ALA A 25 -6.50 -9.84 4.92
N ASP A 26 -6.75 -11.13 4.67
CA ASP A 26 -6.30 -12.20 5.56
C ASP A 26 -4.78 -12.22 5.65
N LEU A 27 -4.09 -12.03 4.54
CA LEU A 27 -2.63 -12.00 4.53
C LEU A 27 -2.10 -10.82 5.34
N ILE A 28 -2.68 -9.63 5.17
CA ILE A 28 -2.26 -8.42 5.89
C ILE A 28 -2.59 -8.54 7.37
N GLU A 29 -3.77 -9.06 7.71
CA GLU A 29 -4.16 -9.26 9.11
C GLU A 29 -3.26 -10.26 9.84
N GLY A 30 -2.67 -11.21 9.10
CA GLY A 30 -1.70 -12.14 9.65
C GLY A 30 -0.35 -11.51 9.99
N CYS A 31 -0.11 -10.30 9.51
CA CYS A 31 1.12 -9.57 9.82
C CYS A 31 0.99 -8.87 11.18
N THR A 32 2.09 -8.81 11.92
CA THR A 32 2.13 -8.17 13.25
C THR A 32 3.32 -7.23 13.31
N ARG A 33 3.44 -6.47 14.41
CA ARG A 33 4.63 -5.66 14.64
C ARG A 33 5.89 -6.50 14.74
N ASP A 34 5.79 -7.71 15.29
CA ASP A 34 6.93 -8.61 15.45
C ASP A 34 7.29 -9.32 14.15
N VAL A 35 6.27 -9.62 13.32
CA VAL A 35 6.47 -10.26 12.01
C VAL A 35 5.69 -9.42 10.98
N PRO A 36 6.21 -8.26 10.60
CA PRO A 36 5.47 -7.36 9.72
C PRO A 36 5.46 -7.81 8.27
N GLY A 37 4.49 -7.29 7.53
CA GLY A 37 4.51 -7.36 6.08
C GLY A 37 5.48 -6.30 5.56
N TYR A 38 6.43 -6.71 4.73
CA TYR A 38 7.42 -5.80 4.19
C TYR A 38 7.01 -5.29 2.80
N VAL A 39 7.07 -3.97 2.62
CA VAL A 39 6.76 -3.32 1.34
C VAL A 39 8.01 -2.58 0.88
N CYS A 40 8.64 -3.07 -0.20
CA CYS A 40 9.84 -2.43 -0.71
C CYS A 40 9.49 -1.21 -1.57
N ARG A 41 10.49 -0.37 -1.82
CA ARG A 41 10.32 0.86 -2.59
C ARG A 41 9.76 0.61 -3.99
N GLU A 42 10.22 -0.43 -4.66
CA GLU A 42 9.77 -0.77 -6.00
C GLU A 42 8.29 -1.10 -6.03
N VAL A 43 7.81 -1.80 -5.00
CA VAL A 43 6.38 -2.12 -4.87
C VAL A 43 5.56 -0.84 -4.68
N MET A 44 6.06 0.11 -3.89
CA MET A 44 5.37 1.39 -3.69
C MET A 44 5.28 2.18 -4.99
N ILE A 45 6.34 2.21 -5.77
CA ILE A 45 6.36 2.90 -7.06
C ILE A 45 5.36 2.26 -8.03
N GLU A 46 5.38 0.94 -8.12
CA GLU A 46 4.46 0.21 -8.99
C GLU A 46 3.00 0.39 -8.56
N LEU A 47 2.77 0.44 -7.24
CA LEU A 47 1.43 0.67 -6.70
C LEU A 47 0.87 2.01 -7.16
N VAL A 48 1.65 3.08 -7.05
CA VAL A 48 1.24 4.42 -7.51
C VAL A 48 0.86 4.36 -8.98
N TRP A 49 1.69 3.71 -9.77
CA TRP A 49 1.50 3.61 -11.22
C TRP A 49 0.19 2.88 -11.56
N VAL A 50 -0.08 1.76 -10.90
CA VAL A 50 -1.28 0.96 -11.13
C VAL A 50 -2.53 1.75 -10.71
N LEU A 51 -2.50 2.37 -9.53
CA LEU A 51 -3.65 3.16 -9.05
C LEU A 51 -3.96 4.31 -9.98
N GLU A 52 -2.94 4.99 -10.47
CA GLU A 52 -3.12 6.12 -11.38
C GLU A 52 -3.64 5.66 -12.74
N ARG A 53 -3.06 4.64 -13.34
CA ARG A 53 -3.35 4.26 -14.71
C ARG A 53 -4.52 3.30 -14.86
N ALA A 54 -4.58 2.27 -14.03
CA ALA A 54 -5.62 1.26 -14.16
C ALA A 54 -6.90 1.64 -13.43
N TYR A 55 -6.79 2.30 -12.28
CA TYR A 55 -7.93 2.63 -11.43
C TYR A 55 -8.30 4.11 -11.48
N LYS A 56 -7.52 4.93 -12.17
CA LYS A 56 -7.81 6.36 -12.38
C LYS A 56 -7.93 7.14 -11.06
N TYR A 57 -7.15 6.78 -10.07
CA TYR A 57 -7.13 7.49 -8.81
C TYR A 57 -6.63 8.93 -8.99
N SER A 58 -7.24 9.86 -8.29
CA SER A 58 -6.77 11.24 -8.21
C SER A 58 -5.50 11.31 -7.34
N ARG A 59 -4.82 12.45 -7.38
CA ARG A 59 -3.65 12.69 -6.53
C ARG A 59 -4.01 12.54 -5.05
N GLU A 60 -5.16 13.06 -4.65
CA GLU A 60 -5.62 12.96 -3.26
C GLU A 60 -5.89 11.51 -2.86
N GLU A 61 -6.53 10.74 -3.73
CA GLU A 61 -6.80 9.33 -3.47
C GLU A 61 -5.52 8.52 -3.36
N ILE A 62 -4.53 8.80 -4.22
CA ILE A 62 -3.22 8.14 -4.16
C ILE A 62 -2.51 8.51 -2.85
N ALA A 63 -2.53 9.79 -2.48
CA ALA A 63 -1.91 10.25 -1.25
C ALA A 63 -2.51 9.56 -0.02
N GLU A 64 -3.82 9.43 0.04
CA GLU A 64 -4.50 8.75 1.13
C GLU A 64 -4.13 7.26 1.19
N ALA A 65 -4.07 6.61 0.02
CA ALA A 65 -3.70 5.20 -0.06
C ALA A 65 -2.26 4.98 0.46
N LEU A 66 -1.32 5.82 0.03
CA LEU A 66 0.07 5.71 0.48
C LEU A 66 0.20 5.95 1.98
N LEU A 67 -0.50 6.95 2.52
CA LEU A 67 -0.46 7.23 3.95
C LEU A 67 -1.03 6.07 4.77
N SER A 68 -2.11 5.45 4.30
CA SER A 68 -2.69 4.32 5.01
C SER A 68 -1.70 3.15 5.10
N ILE A 69 -0.87 2.96 4.08
CA ILE A 69 0.13 1.91 4.06
C ILE A 69 1.30 2.24 4.99
N VAL A 70 1.86 3.46 4.90
CA VAL A 70 3.03 3.81 5.70
C VAL A 70 2.72 3.96 7.19
N THR A 71 1.46 4.21 7.54
CA THR A 71 1.04 4.35 8.94
C THR A 71 0.50 3.05 9.55
N ALA A 72 0.31 2.01 8.75
CA ALA A 72 -0.18 0.73 9.27
C ALA A 72 0.87 0.08 10.15
N SER A 73 0.49 -0.25 11.40
CA SER A 73 1.45 -0.78 12.39
C SER A 73 1.96 -2.18 12.04
N GLN A 74 1.21 -2.96 11.27
CA GLN A 74 1.58 -4.31 10.86
C GLN A 74 2.41 -4.34 9.58
N LEU A 75 2.70 -3.19 8.97
CA LEU A 75 3.50 -3.10 7.75
C LEU A 75 4.80 -2.37 8.01
N SER A 76 5.86 -2.83 7.37
CA SER A 76 7.16 -2.20 7.38
C SER A 76 7.46 -1.74 5.95
N VAL A 77 7.50 -0.44 5.73
CA VAL A 77 7.67 0.15 4.40
C VAL A 77 9.09 0.71 4.28
N GLU A 78 9.78 0.31 3.23
CA GLU A 78 11.11 0.83 2.95
C GLU A 78 11.04 2.34 2.72
N ASN A 79 11.90 3.09 3.42
CA ASN A 79 11.95 4.56 3.32
C ASN A 79 10.61 5.23 3.64
N ALA A 80 9.90 4.72 4.66
CA ALA A 80 8.56 5.22 5.01
C ALA A 80 8.54 6.74 5.25
N GLN A 81 9.56 7.30 5.89
CA GLN A 81 9.64 8.73 6.15
C GLN A 81 9.74 9.55 4.86
N ASP A 82 10.55 9.08 3.93
CA ASP A 82 10.71 9.75 2.63
C ASP A 82 9.41 9.70 1.84
N ILE A 83 8.70 8.57 1.88
CA ILE A 83 7.41 8.42 1.23
C ILE A 83 6.38 9.37 1.83
N ALA A 84 6.34 9.49 3.16
CA ALA A 84 5.42 10.39 3.83
C ALA A 84 5.67 11.85 3.44
N SER A 85 6.95 12.23 3.32
CA SER A 85 7.32 13.59 2.88
C SER A 85 6.87 13.85 1.45
N VAL A 86 7.09 12.88 0.55
CA VAL A 86 6.68 13.00 -0.85
C VAL A 86 5.16 13.08 -0.95
N VAL A 87 4.42 12.32 -0.14
CA VAL A 87 2.96 12.36 -0.12
C VAL A 87 2.46 13.75 0.23
N ASN A 88 3.07 14.40 1.23
CA ASN A 88 2.69 15.74 1.62
C ASN A 88 2.88 16.74 0.47
N LEU A 89 3.99 16.63 -0.28
CA LEU A 89 4.22 17.45 -1.46
C LEU A 89 3.23 17.14 -2.57
N TYR A 90 2.88 15.86 -2.72
CA TYR A 90 1.96 15.41 -3.76
C TYR A 90 0.55 15.95 -3.55
N ARG A 91 0.16 16.20 -2.31
CA ARG A 91 -1.15 16.75 -1.96
C ARG A 91 -1.28 18.24 -2.27
N GLU A 92 -0.18 18.94 -2.31
CA GLU A 92 -0.16 20.37 -2.62
C GLU A 92 -0.40 20.62 -4.14
#